data_d9df372adbeb95c3a3c76b62ca5676a1
#
_entry.id   d9df372adbeb95c3a3c76b62ca5676a1
#
_cell.length_a   1.000
_cell.length_b   1.000
_cell.length_c   1.000
_cell.angle_alpha   90.00
_cell.angle_beta   90.00
_cell.angle_gamma   90.00
#
_symmetry.space_group_name_H-M   'P 1'
#
loop_
_entity.id
_entity.type
_entity.pdbx_description
1 polymer ?
#
loop_
_entity_poly.entity_id
_entity_poly.type
_entity_poly.pdbx_seq_one_letter_code
_entity_poly.pdbx_strand_id
1 'polypeptide(L)'
;VSNTVWAVTYGIVWALVVAISPWQTSRYLMAKDEHVVLRSSVWSSMGVMVVTIALYFAAAFVRNLNGDLPGSEAMIWAATHVLPPVIGMLLLIGISAAGISSASTFLSLIGFSVVNDILPGAGDDRKKLARSRWAMLAVSLVVLVLAYLNPPHIFLIMYFGGTVIAGAWSLVAFGSVWSRRLSRCGAYLGMLLGFLGCVGAKAVYALCGITPPVWADAFFIGIVLSVLGAVLGSALRPPTQAEQLARERLFDAPTGPDEAAACRKDRRLWRVYLVFGLCVGLFFLFFYAIPYSRAL
;
A
#
# COMPACT_ATOMS: atom_id res chain seq x y z
N VAL A 1 -25.07 1.32 5.27
CA VAL A 1 -24.08 0.30 4.85
C VAL A 1 -23.45 -0.27 6.10
N SER A 2 -23.44 -1.59 6.26
CA SER A 2 -22.89 -2.19 7.46
C SER A 2 -21.39 -1.84 7.57
N ASN A 3 -20.95 -1.40 8.74
CA ASN A 3 -19.55 -1.12 9.05
C ASN A 3 -18.63 -2.32 8.70
N THR A 4 -19.18 -3.52 8.71
CA THR A 4 -18.52 -4.78 8.33
C THR A 4 -18.10 -4.79 6.85
N VAL A 5 -18.98 -4.39 5.92
CA VAL A 5 -18.66 -4.37 4.48
C VAL A 5 -17.57 -3.35 4.20
N TRP A 6 -17.63 -2.20 4.85
CA TRP A 6 -16.57 -1.19 4.75
C TRP A 6 -15.23 -1.72 5.29
N ALA A 7 -15.23 -2.37 6.45
CA ALA A 7 -14.02 -2.93 7.06
C ALA A 7 -13.36 -4.00 6.17
N VAL A 8 -14.17 -4.88 5.55
CA VAL A 8 -13.66 -5.89 4.60
C VAL A 8 -13.08 -5.23 3.36
N THR A 9 -13.77 -4.24 2.77
CA THR A 9 -13.28 -3.50 1.60
C THR A 9 -11.97 -2.78 1.92
N TYR A 10 -11.90 -2.12 3.06
CA TYR A 10 -10.69 -1.47 3.55
C TYR A 10 -9.52 -2.46 3.69
N GLY A 11 -9.78 -3.63 4.27
CA GLY A 11 -8.79 -4.70 4.41
C GLY A 11 -8.28 -5.20 3.06
N ILE A 12 -9.16 -5.40 2.07
CA ILE A 12 -8.79 -5.81 0.71
C ILE A 12 -7.92 -4.73 0.04
N VAL A 13 -8.35 -3.47 0.09
CA VAL A 13 -7.60 -2.34 -0.49
C VAL A 13 -6.20 -2.29 0.10
N TRP A 14 -6.06 -2.35 1.43
CA TRP A 14 -4.75 -2.31 2.08
C TRP A 14 -3.89 -3.53 1.79
N ALA A 15 -4.47 -4.73 1.73
CA ALA A 15 -3.74 -5.93 1.35
C ALA A 15 -3.14 -5.79 -0.06
N LEU A 16 -3.91 -5.28 -1.03
CA LEU A 16 -3.44 -5.02 -2.38
C LEU A 16 -2.38 -3.91 -2.41
N VAL A 17 -2.61 -2.80 -1.70
CA VAL A 17 -1.63 -1.69 -1.60
C VAL A 17 -0.29 -2.20 -1.09
N VAL A 18 -0.28 -2.94 0.02
CA VAL A 18 0.96 -3.48 0.62
C VAL A 18 1.65 -4.45 -0.34
N ALA A 19 0.88 -5.30 -1.05
CA ALA A 19 1.44 -6.29 -1.96
C ALA A 19 2.16 -5.69 -3.17
N ILE A 20 1.69 -4.54 -3.70
CA ILE A 20 2.17 -3.99 -4.98
C ILE A 20 2.89 -2.65 -4.86
N SER A 21 2.83 -2.00 -3.70
CA SER A 21 3.37 -0.65 -3.55
C SER A 21 4.90 -0.61 -3.69
N PRO A 22 5.43 0.41 -4.38
CA PRO A 22 6.86 0.54 -4.63
C PRO A 22 7.72 0.58 -3.35
N TRP A 23 7.19 1.15 -2.26
CA TRP A 23 7.95 1.25 -1.00
C TRP A 23 8.13 -0.10 -0.30
N GLN A 24 7.28 -1.09 -0.58
CA GLN A 24 7.46 -2.46 -0.08
C GLN A 24 8.28 -3.29 -1.06
N THR A 25 7.95 -3.23 -2.36
CA THR A 25 8.63 -4.03 -3.38
C THR A 25 10.10 -3.66 -3.55
N SER A 26 10.46 -2.37 -3.38
CA SER A 26 11.86 -1.95 -3.40
C SER A 26 12.73 -2.64 -2.34
N ARG A 27 12.16 -3.00 -1.19
CA ARG A 27 12.90 -3.72 -0.14
C ARG A 27 13.20 -5.17 -0.53
N TYR A 28 12.30 -5.82 -1.28
CA TYR A 28 12.53 -7.16 -1.80
C TYR A 28 13.66 -7.19 -2.82
N LEU A 29 13.79 -6.12 -3.64
CA LEU A 29 14.88 -5.98 -4.61
C LEU A 29 16.26 -5.79 -3.94
N MET A 30 16.31 -5.40 -2.68
CA MET A 30 17.55 -5.25 -1.90
C MET A 30 17.99 -6.54 -1.21
N ALA A 31 17.17 -7.58 -1.21
CA ALA A 31 17.48 -8.85 -0.57
C ALA A 31 18.53 -9.62 -1.38
N LYS A 32 19.36 -10.38 -0.67
CA LYS A 32 20.45 -11.15 -1.27
C LYS A 32 19.93 -12.29 -2.14
N ASP A 33 18.87 -12.95 -1.70
CA ASP A 33 18.30 -14.15 -2.33
C ASP A 33 16.81 -14.32 -1.99
N GLU A 34 16.14 -15.26 -2.67
CA GLU A 34 14.71 -15.53 -2.53
C GLU A 34 14.34 -16.01 -1.11
N HIS A 35 15.18 -16.85 -0.51
CA HIS A 35 14.90 -17.37 0.82
C HIS A 35 14.91 -16.26 1.89
N VAL A 36 15.81 -15.26 1.76
CA VAL A 36 15.82 -14.08 2.65
C VAL A 36 14.54 -13.27 2.49
N VAL A 37 14.03 -13.09 1.26
CA VAL A 37 12.73 -12.43 1.01
C VAL A 37 11.60 -13.15 1.72
N LEU A 38 11.49 -14.47 1.53
CA LEU A 38 10.42 -15.27 2.14
C LEU A 38 10.47 -15.22 3.67
N ARG A 39 11.65 -15.37 4.24
CA ARG A 39 11.84 -15.39 5.70
C ARG A 39 11.61 -14.02 6.33
N SER A 40 12.14 -12.96 5.72
CA SER A 40 11.96 -11.59 6.21
C SER A 40 10.50 -11.15 6.11
N SER A 41 9.77 -11.57 5.07
CA SER A 41 8.34 -11.24 4.92
C SER A 41 7.50 -11.80 6.07
N VAL A 42 7.77 -13.03 6.51
CA VAL A 42 7.06 -13.63 7.66
C VAL A 42 7.36 -12.86 8.95
N TRP A 43 8.63 -12.64 9.26
CA TRP A 43 9.00 -11.96 10.51
C TRP A 43 8.55 -10.50 10.56
N SER A 44 8.69 -9.78 9.44
CA SER A 44 8.17 -8.41 9.33
C SER A 44 6.66 -8.35 9.54
N SER A 45 5.92 -9.25 8.88
CA SER A 45 4.46 -9.27 8.99
C SER A 45 3.98 -9.63 10.39
N MET A 46 4.67 -10.56 11.07
CA MET A 46 4.39 -10.87 12.49
C MET A 46 4.63 -9.64 13.38
N GLY A 47 5.77 -8.96 13.19
CA GLY A 47 6.09 -7.75 13.94
C GLY A 47 5.06 -6.66 13.73
N VAL A 48 4.69 -6.37 12.48
CA VAL A 48 3.65 -5.40 12.14
C VAL A 48 2.31 -5.79 12.75
N MET A 49 1.92 -7.06 12.70
CA MET A 49 0.66 -7.53 13.30
C MET A 49 0.62 -7.29 14.80
N VAL A 50 1.68 -7.66 15.53
CA VAL A 50 1.76 -7.46 16.98
C VAL A 50 1.67 -5.98 17.34
N VAL A 51 2.45 -5.12 16.66
CA VAL A 51 2.44 -3.68 16.90
C VAL A 51 1.07 -3.07 16.57
N THR A 52 0.46 -3.47 15.46
CA THR A 52 -0.86 -2.96 15.04
C THR A 52 -1.94 -3.34 16.06
N ILE A 53 -1.96 -4.59 16.51
CA ILE A 53 -2.91 -5.04 17.54
C ILE A 53 -2.72 -4.22 18.83
N ALA A 54 -1.47 -4.04 19.29
CA ALA A 54 -1.18 -3.27 20.48
C ALA A 54 -1.67 -1.80 20.35
N LEU A 55 -1.47 -1.19 19.18
CA LEU A 55 -1.93 0.18 18.90
C LEU A 55 -3.46 0.29 18.89
N TYR A 56 -4.18 -0.69 18.33
CA TYR A 56 -5.64 -0.68 18.38
C TYR A 56 -6.18 -0.85 19.80
N PHE A 57 -5.57 -1.71 20.63
CA PHE A 57 -5.94 -1.81 22.03
C PHE A 57 -5.66 -0.49 22.78
N ALA A 58 -4.50 0.11 22.58
CA ALA A 58 -4.18 1.41 23.18
C ALA A 58 -5.19 2.49 22.78
N ALA A 59 -5.55 2.58 21.50
CA ALA A 59 -6.55 3.51 21.00
C ALA A 59 -7.94 3.26 21.62
N ALA A 60 -8.36 2.01 21.79
CA ALA A 60 -9.61 1.66 22.45
C ALA A 60 -9.61 2.08 23.94
N PHE A 61 -8.51 1.91 24.65
CA PHE A 61 -8.37 2.40 26.02
C PHE A 61 -8.48 3.90 26.11
N VAL A 62 -7.81 4.65 25.23
CA VAL A 62 -7.88 6.11 25.19
C VAL A 62 -9.32 6.58 24.94
N ARG A 63 -10.04 5.93 24.04
CA ARG A 63 -11.46 6.25 23.77
C ARG A 63 -12.36 6.01 24.98
N ASN A 64 -12.08 5.00 25.81
CA ASN A 64 -12.82 4.78 27.04
C ASN A 64 -12.55 5.85 28.12
N LEU A 65 -11.35 6.46 28.09
CA LEU A 65 -11.00 7.53 29.02
C LEU A 65 -11.57 8.88 28.59
N ASN A 66 -11.60 9.13 27.27
CA ASN A 66 -12.16 10.35 26.69
C ASN A 66 -12.82 10.04 25.33
N GLY A 67 -14.15 9.88 25.35
CA GLY A 67 -14.95 9.49 24.17
C GLY A 67 -15.11 10.58 23.11
N ASP A 68 -14.89 11.84 23.48
CA ASP A 68 -15.10 13.02 22.61
C ASP A 68 -13.89 13.37 21.76
N LEU A 69 -12.76 12.69 21.98
CA LEU A 69 -11.51 12.95 21.26
C LEU A 69 -11.59 12.51 19.77
N PRO A 70 -11.17 13.39 18.85
CA PRO A 70 -10.92 12.99 17.48
C PRO A 70 -9.87 11.86 17.43
N GLY A 71 -10.10 10.83 16.61
CA GLY A 71 -9.17 9.69 16.51
C GLY A 71 -7.73 10.07 16.13
N SER A 72 -7.55 11.18 15.39
CA SER A 72 -6.25 11.75 15.03
C SER A 72 -5.46 12.29 16.24
N GLU A 73 -6.12 12.67 17.32
CA GLU A 73 -5.51 13.27 18.51
C GLU A 73 -5.31 12.28 19.66
N ALA A 74 -5.92 11.10 19.55
CA ALA A 74 -5.95 10.12 20.64
C ALA A 74 -4.57 9.76 21.21
N MET A 75 -3.58 9.50 20.35
CA MET A 75 -2.24 9.14 20.79
C MET A 75 -1.45 10.32 21.37
N ILE A 76 -1.67 11.52 20.83
CA ILE A 76 -1.05 12.74 21.35
C ILE A 76 -1.62 13.07 22.72
N TRP A 77 -2.94 12.97 22.86
CA TRP A 77 -3.62 13.17 24.13
C TRP A 77 -3.17 12.15 25.19
N ALA A 78 -3.07 10.87 24.81
CA ALA A 78 -2.55 9.85 25.72
C ALA A 78 -1.12 10.12 26.18
N ALA A 79 -0.26 10.60 25.28
CA ALA A 79 1.11 10.97 25.60
C ALA A 79 1.21 12.11 26.63
N THR A 80 0.28 13.06 26.59
CA THR A 80 0.33 14.27 27.41
C THR A 80 -0.50 14.19 28.70
N HIS A 81 -1.54 13.34 28.76
CA HIS A 81 -2.49 13.30 29.88
C HIS A 81 -2.52 11.98 30.64
N VAL A 82 -2.15 10.86 30.00
CA VAL A 82 -2.28 9.52 30.59
C VAL A 82 -0.93 8.96 31.02
N LEU A 83 0.10 9.17 30.19
CA LEU A 83 1.40 8.56 30.41
C LEU A 83 2.30 9.43 31.30
N PRO A 84 3.21 8.81 32.08
CA PRO A 84 4.27 9.55 32.77
C PRO A 84 5.07 10.40 31.76
N PRO A 85 5.56 11.59 32.14
CA PRO A 85 6.15 12.57 31.22
C PRO A 85 7.25 12.00 30.31
N VAL A 86 8.12 11.16 30.85
CA VAL A 86 9.21 10.53 30.09
C VAL A 86 8.68 9.58 29.02
N ILE A 87 7.70 8.74 29.35
CA ILE A 87 7.09 7.78 28.41
C ILE A 87 6.26 8.53 27.36
N GLY A 88 5.50 9.55 27.78
CA GLY A 88 4.74 10.40 26.85
C GLY A 88 5.66 11.10 25.85
N MET A 89 6.79 11.64 26.30
CA MET A 89 7.78 12.26 25.42
C MET A 89 8.39 11.26 24.44
N LEU A 90 8.74 10.05 24.88
CA LEU A 90 9.24 8.98 24.01
C LEU A 90 8.19 8.57 22.95
N LEU A 91 6.92 8.51 23.32
CA LEU A 91 5.84 8.22 22.39
C LEU A 91 5.72 9.31 21.30
N LEU A 92 5.77 10.58 21.68
CA LEU A 92 5.71 11.71 20.73
C LEU A 92 6.92 11.71 19.78
N ILE A 93 8.12 11.47 20.30
CA ILE A 93 9.33 11.32 19.48
C ILE A 93 9.19 10.12 18.52
N GLY A 94 8.67 8.99 19.00
CA GLY A 94 8.44 7.80 18.19
C GLY A 94 7.46 8.04 17.06
N ILE A 95 6.35 8.73 17.31
CA ILE A 95 5.37 9.10 16.27
C ILE A 95 6.03 10.01 15.22
N SER A 96 6.77 11.01 15.67
CA SER A 96 7.48 11.95 14.78
C SER A 96 8.53 11.21 13.94
N ALA A 97 9.31 10.34 14.54
CA ALA A 97 10.33 9.54 13.86
C ALA A 97 9.72 8.60 12.80
N ALA A 98 8.58 7.97 13.10
CA ALA A 98 7.85 7.13 12.15
C ALA A 98 7.35 7.94 10.94
N GLY A 99 6.83 9.14 11.18
CA GLY A 99 6.41 10.06 10.11
C GLY A 99 7.58 10.46 9.20
N ILE A 100 8.70 10.88 9.79
CA ILE A 100 9.91 11.28 9.04
C ILE A 100 10.47 10.10 8.23
N SER A 101 10.53 8.91 8.81
CA SER A 101 11.00 7.70 8.13
C SER A 101 10.16 7.36 6.90
N SER A 102 8.83 7.44 7.02
CA SER A 102 7.92 7.19 5.91
C SER A 102 8.04 8.28 4.84
N ALA A 103 8.05 9.54 5.22
CA ALA A 103 8.19 10.67 4.29
C ALA A 103 9.49 10.59 3.48
N SER A 104 10.63 10.29 4.13
CA SER A 104 11.92 10.14 3.46
C SER A 104 11.93 8.99 2.44
N THR A 105 11.25 7.88 2.75
CA THR A 105 11.12 6.74 1.84
C THR A 105 10.30 7.12 0.59
N PHE A 106 9.14 7.76 0.76
CA PHE A 106 8.31 8.18 -0.36
C PHE A 106 9.01 9.23 -1.24
N LEU A 107 9.65 10.23 -0.64
CA LEU A 107 10.40 11.24 -1.37
C LEU A 107 11.55 10.63 -2.18
N SER A 108 12.29 9.68 -1.60
CA SER A 108 13.37 8.97 -2.30
C SER A 108 12.85 8.20 -3.51
N LEU A 109 11.73 7.48 -3.36
CA LEU A 109 11.11 6.73 -4.46
C LEU A 109 10.67 7.67 -5.59
N ILE A 110 10.01 8.78 -5.27
CA ILE A 110 9.61 9.79 -6.25
C ILE A 110 10.83 10.36 -6.96
N GLY A 111 11.87 10.75 -6.21
CA GLY A 111 13.09 11.28 -6.78
C GLY A 111 13.79 10.33 -7.75
N PHE A 112 13.84 9.04 -7.40
CA PHE A 112 14.42 8.00 -8.27
C PHE A 112 13.56 7.74 -9.50
N SER A 113 12.24 7.64 -9.36
CA SER A 113 11.32 7.46 -10.49
C SER A 113 11.38 8.64 -11.47
N VAL A 114 11.45 9.87 -10.98
CA VAL A 114 11.58 11.03 -11.88
C VAL A 114 12.87 10.96 -12.72
N VAL A 115 13.97 10.57 -12.12
CA VAL A 115 15.27 10.56 -12.81
C VAL A 115 15.45 9.36 -13.72
N ASN A 116 14.96 8.18 -13.31
CA ASN A 116 15.18 6.96 -14.06
C ASN A 116 14.08 6.69 -15.09
N ASP A 117 12.82 7.05 -14.77
CA ASP A 117 11.67 6.65 -15.57
C ASP A 117 11.11 7.80 -16.42
N ILE A 118 11.11 9.04 -15.88
CA ILE A 118 10.51 10.21 -16.56
C ILE A 118 11.57 11.02 -17.33
N LEU A 119 12.76 11.21 -16.77
CA LEU A 119 13.85 11.99 -17.36
C LEU A 119 15.06 11.10 -17.65
N PRO A 120 14.90 10.02 -18.42
CA PRO A 120 16.04 9.17 -18.77
C PRO A 120 17.03 10.00 -19.59
N GLY A 121 18.15 10.32 -19.04
CA GLY A 121 19.23 11.05 -19.71
C GLY A 121 20.57 10.42 -19.37
N ALA A 122 21.40 10.22 -20.39
CA ALA A 122 22.78 9.87 -20.21
C ALA A 122 23.48 10.99 -19.42
N GLY A 123 23.64 10.78 -18.13
CA GLY A 123 24.31 11.74 -17.25
C GLY A 123 25.19 10.99 -16.28
N ASP A 124 26.29 11.65 -15.93
CA ASP A 124 27.11 11.26 -14.79
C ASP A 124 26.22 11.06 -13.55
N ASP A 125 26.54 10.08 -12.72
CA ASP A 125 25.77 9.73 -11.51
C ASP A 125 25.58 10.93 -10.57
N ARG A 126 26.53 11.87 -10.55
CA ARG A 126 26.39 13.14 -9.81
C ARG A 126 25.23 13.99 -10.32
N LYS A 127 25.04 14.07 -11.66
CA LYS A 127 23.93 14.82 -12.27
C LYS A 127 22.59 14.15 -12.01
N LYS A 128 22.53 12.82 -12.06
CA LYS A 128 21.34 12.06 -11.70
C LYS A 128 20.94 12.28 -10.24
N LEU A 129 21.91 12.22 -9.33
CA LEU A 129 21.68 12.48 -7.91
C LEU A 129 21.21 13.91 -7.64
N ALA A 130 21.80 14.90 -8.32
CA ALA A 130 21.36 16.29 -8.20
C ALA A 130 19.92 16.48 -8.69
N ARG A 131 19.56 15.91 -9.85
CA ARG A 131 18.19 15.95 -10.38
C ARG A 131 17.18 15.28 -9.43
N SER A 132 17.54 14.12 -8.85
CA SER A 132 16.72 13.44 -7.86
C SER A 132 16.47 14.31 -6.63
N ARG A 133 17.49 14.98 -6.11
CA ARG A 133 17.36 15.92 -4.98
C ARG A 133 16.45 17.10 -5.30
N TRP A 134 16.56 17.68 -6.49
CA TRP A 134 15.67 18.76 -6.93
C TRP A 134 14.22 18.29 -7.09
N ALA A 135 14.00 17.08 -7.63
CA ALA A 135 12.67 16.50 -7.72
C ALA A 135 12.07 16.27 -6.32
N MET A 136 12.86 15.72 -5.38
CA MET A 136 12.42 15.54 -3.98
C MET A 136 12.08 16.88 -3.32
N LEU A 137 12.90 17.92 -3.52
CA LEU A 137 12.65 19.25 -2.98
C LEU A 137 11.36 19.84 -3.53
N ALA A 138 11.16 19.78 -4.86
CA ALA A 138 9.95 20.30 -5.50
C ALA A 138 8.67 19.62 -4.95
N VAL A 139 8.69 18.28 -4.83
CA VAL A 139 7.57 17.53 -4.25
C VAL A 139 7.37 17.87 -2.78
N SER A 140 8.47 18.00 -2.01
CA SER A 140 8.39 18.39 -0.59
C SER A 140 7.73 19.75 -0.40
N LEU A 141 8.03 20.73 -1.28
CA LEU A 141 7.40 22.06 -1.23
C LEU A 141 5.91 21.98 -1.52
N VAL A 142 5.49 21.18 -2.51
CA VAL A 142 4.07 20.96 -2.82
C VAL A 142 3.38 20.32 -1.61
N VAL A 143 3.96 19.27 -1.02
CA VAL A 143 3.41 18.59 0.15
C VAL A 143 3.33 19.54 1.36
N LEU A 144 4.34 20.39 1.55
CA LEU A 144 4.36 21.40 2.62
C LEU A 144 3.20 22.39 2.48
N VAL A 145 2.97 22.90 1.26
CA VAL A 145 1.83 23.80 0.98
C VAL A 145 0.51 23.10 1.26
N LEU A 146 0.35 21.85 0.79
CA LEU A 146 -0.86 21.06 1.06
C LEU A 146 -1.05 20.78 2.54
N ALA A 147 0.03 20.50 3.28
CA ALA A 147 -0.02 20.29 4.73
C ALA A 147 -0.39 21.60 5.48
N TYR A 148 0.11 22.74 5.01
CA TYR A 148 -0.23 24.05 5.59
C TYR A 148 -1.73 24.39 5.45
N LEU A 149 -2.37 23.92 4.37
CA LEU A 149 -3.82 24.05 4.19
C LEU A 149 -4.64 23.21 5.19
N ASN A 150 -3.97 22.41 6.00
CA ASN A 150 -4.53 21.60 7.11
C ASN A 150 -5.82 20.86 6.69
N PRO A 151 -5.76 19.92 5.72
CA PRO A 151 -6.94 19.23 5.24
C PRO A 151 -7.60 18.43 6.37
N PRO A 152 -8.93 18.55 6.56
CA PRO A 152 -9.62 18.08 7.77
C PRO A 152 -9.64 16.55 7.93
N HIS A 153 -9.29 15.80 6.90
CA HIS A 153 -9.43 14.33 6.90
C HIS A 153 -8.21 13.64 6.28
N ILE A 154 -7.08 13.66 7.00
CA ILE A 154 -5.83 12.99 6.57
C ILE A 154 -6.06 11.51 6.26
N PHE A 155 -6.89 10.81 7.06
CA PHE A 155 -7.24 9.42 6.83
C PHE A 155 -7.90 9.19 5.46
N LEU A 156 -8.82 10.07 5.06
CA LEU A 156 -9.50 9.96 3.75
C LEU A 156 -8.55 10.20 2.58
N ILE A 157 -7.58 11.09 2.74
CA ILE A 157 -6.53 11.32 1.73
C ILE A 157 -5.66 10.08 1.57
N MET A 158 -5.23 9.50 2.69
CA MET A 158 -4.43 8.28 2.71
C MET A 158 -5.21 7.10 2.10
N TYR A 159 -6.48 6.92 2.49
CA TYR A 159 -7.36 5.89 1.93
C TYR A 159 -7.54 6.07 0.43
N PHE A 160 -7.79 7.29 -0.04
CA PHE A 160 -7.92 7.58 -1.46
C PHE A 160 -6.63 7.27 -2.24
N GLY A 161 -5.46 7.67 -1.74
CA GLY A 161 -4.18 7.28 -2.32
C GLY A 161 -4.02 5.75 -2.40
N GLY A 162 -4.41 5.03 -1.36
CA GLY A 162 -4.47 3.57 -1.35
C GLY A 162 -5.42 3.01 -2.41
N THR A 163 -6.63 3.56 -2.55
CA THR A 163 -7.60 3.09 -3.55
C THR A 163 -7.10 3.27 -4.97
N VAL A 164 -6.40 4.38 -5.25
CA VAL A 164 -5.79 4.63 -6.58
C VAL A 164 -4.71 3.60 -6.88
N ILE A 165 -3.80 3.35 -5.93
CA ILE A 165 -2.75 2.34 -6.10
C ILE A 165 -3.37 0.94 -6.29
N ALA A 166 -4.27 0.54 -5.41
CA ALA A 166 -4.91 -0.77 -5.48
C ALA A 166 -5.75 -0.94 -6.75
N GLY A 167 -6.57 0.04 -7.11
CA GLY A 167 -7.47 -0.04 -8.26
C GLY A 167 -6.76 0.04 -9.61
N ALA A 168 -5.73 0.88 -9.73
CA ALA A 168 -5.04 1.06 -11.00
C ALA A 168 -3.90 0.06 -11.24
N TRP A 169 -3.17 -0.34 -10.20
CA TRP A 169 -1.92 -1.10 -10.38
C TRP A 169 -2.04 -2.58 -10.06
N SER A 170 -2.94 -3.02 -9.16
CA SER A 170 -2.95 -4.40 -8.67
C SER A 170 -3.10 -5.42 -9.79
N LEU A 171 -4.07 -5.23 -10.68
CA LEU A 171 -4.30 -6.14 -11.79
C LEU A 171 -3.10 -6.20 -12.72
N VAL A 172 -2.53 -5.03 -13.05
CA VAL A 172 -1.39 -4.95 -13.96
C VAL A 172 -0.13 -5.54 -13.34
N ALA A 173 0.13 -5.28 -12.06
CA ALA A 173 1.27 -5.84 -11.34
C ALA A 173 1.21 -7.38 -11.30
N PHE A 174 0.08 -7.93 -10.84
CA PHE A 174 -0.09 -9.38 -10.82
C PHE A 174 -0.16 -9.98 -12.22
N GLY A 175 -0.87 -9.33 -13.15
CA GLY A 175 -1.01 -9.77 -14.52
C GLY A 175 0.32 -9.79 -15.29
N SER A 176 1.22 -8.85 -15.03
CA SER A 176 2.54 -8.80 -15.67
C SER A 176 3.41 -10.01 -15.31
N VAL A 177 3.26 -10.56 -14.11
CA VAL A 177 3.99 -11.75 -13.65
C VAL A 177 3.31 -13.04 -14.12
N TRP A 178 2.00 -13.20 -13.89
CA TRP A 178 1.33 -14.49 -14.06
C TRP A 178 0.52 -14.65 -15.36
N SER A 179 0.14 -13.55 -16.04
CA SER A 179 -0.66 -13.63 -17.26
C SER A 179 0.20 -13.59 -18.52
N ARG A 180 0.18 -14.66 -19.31
CA ARG A 180 0.81 -14.69 -20.65
C ARG A 180 0.07 -13.84 -21.69
N ARG A 181 -1.15 -13.39 -21.37
CA ARG A 181 -2.02 -12.63 -22.29
C ARG A 181 -1.88 -11.13 -22.15
N LEU A 182 -1.34 -10.64 -21.03
CA LEU A 182 -1.18 -9.21 -20.81
C LEU A 182 -0.02 -8.68 -21.64
N SER A 183 -0.33 -7.73 -22.51
CA SER A 183 0.66 -7.00 -23.32
C SER A 183 1.08 -5.70 -22.66
N ARG A 184 2.16 -5.09 -23.15
CA ARG A 184 2.60 -3.76 -22.73
C ARG A 184 1.51 -2.70 -22.92
N CYS A 185 0.80 -2.74 -24.07
CA CYS A 185 -0.32 -1.83 -24.34
C CYS A 185 -1.46 -2.05 -23.35
N GLY A 186 -1.80 -3.32 -23.06
CA GLY A 186 -2.80 -3.67 -22.05
C GLY A 186 -2.43 -3.19 -20.65
N ALA A 187 -1.17 -3.30 -20.27
CA ALA A 187 -0.67 -2.79 -19.01
C ALA A 187 -0.84 -1.26 -18.87
N TYR A 188 -0.42 -0.50 -19.89
CA TYR A 188 -0.58 0.96 -19.88
C TYR A 188 -2.03 1.40 -19.87
N LEU A 189 -2.89 0.83 -20.73
CA LEU A 189 -4.31 1.16 -20.74
C LEU A 189 -5.02 0.74 -19.44
N GLY A 190 -4.65 -0.40 -18.88
CA GLY A 190 -5.17 -0.86 -17.59
C GLY A 190 -4.84 0.10 -16.46
N MET A 191 -3.59 0.53 -16.35
CA MET A 191 -3.17 1.53 -15.35
C MET A 191 -3.88 2.88 -15.57
N LEU A 192 -3.92 3.37 -16.81
CA LEU A 192 -4.51 4.66 -17.13
C LEU A 192 -6.02 4.69 -16.83
N LEU A 193 -6.76 3.70 -17.34
CA LEU A 193 -8.21 3.63 -17.10
C LEU A 193 -8.54 3.36 -15.64
N GLY A 194 -7.74 2.54 -14.95
CA GLY A 194 -7.89 2.34 -13.51
C GLY A 194 -7.68 3.61 -12.71
N PHE A 195 -6.65 4.37 -13.03
CA PHE A 195 -6.38 5.67 -12.42
C PHE A 195 -7.51 6.67 -12.68
N LEU A 196 -7.90 6.84 -13.95
CA LEU A 196 -8.99 7.74 -14.33
C LEU A 196 -10.31 7.32 -13.69
N GLY A 197 -10.55 6.01 -13.55
CA GLY A 197 -11.72 5.48 -12.87
C GLY A 197 -11.75 5.85 -11.38
N CYS A 198 -10.66 5.64 -10.65
CA CYS A 198 -10.58 6.02 -9.25
C CYS A 198 -10.72 7.54 -9.03
N VAL A 199 -9.96 8.33 -9.77
CA VAL A 199 -9.96 9.80 -9.64
C VAL A 199 -11.27 10.38 -10.13
N GLY A 200 -11.76 9.93 -11.30
CA GLY A 200 -13.01 10.40 -11.89
C GLY A 200 -14.22 10.09 -11.02
N ALA A 201 -14.32 8.86 -10.51
CA ALA A 201 -15.39 8.49 -9.58
C ALA A 201 -15.40 9.40 -8.34
N LYS A 202 -14.22 9.60 -7.73
CA LYS A 202 -14.09 10.44 -6.54
C LYS A 202 -14.43 11.91 -6.84
N ALA A 203 -14.01 12.42 -8.00
CA ALA A 203 -14.33 13.77 -8.43
C ALA A 203 -15.85 13.95 -8.65
N VAL A 204 -16.50 13.01 -9.33
CA VAL A 204 -17.95 13.02 -9.55
C VAL A 204 -18.69 12.99 -8.21
N TYR A 205 -18.30 12.12 -7.27
CA TYR A 205 -18.92 12.05 -5.94
C TYR A 205 -18.76 13.36 -5.17
N ALA A 206 -17.58 13.96 -5.22
CA ALA A 206 -17.32 15.24 -4.55
C ALA A 206 -18.12 16.40 -5.16
N LEU A 207 -18.18 16.49 -6.50
CA LEU A 207 -18.90 17.57 -7.20
C LEU A 207 -20.42 17.45 -7.09
N CYS A 208 -20.96 16.22 -7.10
CA CYS A 208 -22.39 15.97 -7.01
C CYS A 208 -22.89 15.84 -5.55
N GLY A 209 -22.02 15.90 -4.54
CA GLY A 209 -22.38 15.70 -3.14
C GLY A 209 -22.91 14.31 -2.83
N ILE A 210 -22.52 13.29 -3.63
CA ILE A 210 -23.02 11.93 -3.52
C ILE A 210 -22.14 11.15 -2.54
N THR A 211 -22.77 10.51 -1.53
CA THR A 211 -22.12 9.51 -0.69
C THR A 211 -22.33 8.12 -1.32
N PRO A 212 -21.32 7.55 -1.99
CA PRO A 212 -21.52 6.28 -2.69
C PRO A 212 -21.72 5.13 -1.69
N PRO A 213 -22.52 4.12 -2.05
CA PRO A 213 -22.54 2.87 -1.31
C PRO A 213 -21.17 2.18 -1.44
N VAL A 214 -20.81 1.29 -0.49
CA VAL A 214 -19.48 0.66 -0.46
C VAL A 214 -19.14 -0.10 -1.75
N TRP A 215 -20.11 -0.75 -2.39
CA TRP A 215 -19.92 -1.45 -3.67
C TRP A 215 -19.61 -0.52 -4.85
N ALA A 216 -19.94 0.78 -4.73
CA ALA A 216 -19.59 1.82 -5.70
C ALA A 216 -18.43 2.69 -5.22
N ASP A 217 -17.61 2.22 -4.27
CA ASP A 217 -16.38 2.90 -3.90
C ASP A 217 -15.47 3.06 -5.12
N ALA A 218 -14.72 4.16 -5.14
CA ALA A 218 -13.81 4.49 -6.24
C ALA A 218 -12.82 3.34 -6.55
N PHE A 219 -12.47 2.51 -5.56
CA PHE A 219 -11.65 1.33 -5.74
C PHE A 219 -12.27 0.33 -6.73
N PHE A 220 -13.56 -0.02 -6.55
CA PHE A 220 -14.22 -1.01 -7.42
C PHE A 220 -14.38 -0.50 -8.85
N ILE A 221 -14.69 0.79 -9.01
CA ILE A 221 -14.75 1.42 -10.33
C ILE A 221 -13.38 1.40 -11.00
N GLY A 222 -12.34 1.76 -10.26
CA GLY A 222 -10.98 1.73 -10.74
C GLY A 222 -10.51 0.36 -11.18
N ILE A 223 -10.75 -0.69 -10.37
CA ILE A 223 -10.32 -2.06 -10.71
C ILE A 223 -11.07 -2.61 -11.94
N VAL A 224 -12.38 -2.33 -12.05
CA VAL A 224 -13.17 -2.74 -13.22
C VAL A 224 -12.65 -2.07 -14.49
N LEU A 225 -12.40 -0.77 -14.45
CA LEU A 225 -11.85 -0.04 -15.60
C LEU A 225 -10.41 -0.45 -15.90
N SER A 226 -9.62 -0.80 -14.88
CA SER A 226 -8.28 -1.37 -15.06
C SER A 226 -8.33 -2.72 -15.80
N VAL A 227 -9.26 -3.60 -15.42
CA VAL A 227 -9.50 -4.88 -16.13
C VAL A 227 -9.87 -4.63 -17.58
N LEU A 228 -10.86 -3.77 -17.83
CA LEU A 228 -11.32 -3.43 -19.18
C LEU A 228 -10.18 -2.86 -20.03
N GLY A 229 -9.40 -1.93 -19.47
CA GLY A 229 -8.23 -1.36 -20.15
C GLY A 229 -7.17 -2.40 -20.48
N ALA A 230 -6.88 -3.29 -19.54
CA ALA A 230 -5.90 -4.37 -19.74
C ALA A 230 -6.34 -5.36 -20.83
N VAL A 231 -7.62 -5.74 -20.85
CA VAL A 231 -8.20 -6.63 -21.87
C VAL A 231 -8.21 -5.95 -23.24
N LEU A 232 -8.77 -4.74 -23.32
CA LEU A 232 -8.85 -3.99 -24.57
C LEU A 232 -7.46 -3.71 -25.16
N GLY A 233 -6.53 -3.24 -24.36
CA GLY A 233 -5.18 -2.95 -24.83
C GLY A 233 -4.42 -4.19 -25.28
N SER A 234 -4.62 -5.33 -24.61
CA SER A 234 -4.02 -6.59 -25.01
C SER A 234 -4.68 -7.20 -26.26
N ALA A 235 -5.97 -6.92 -26.48
CA ALA A 235 -6.66 -7.31 -27.71
C ALA A 235 -6.22 -6.46 -28.90
N LEU A 236 -6.04 -5.15 -28.70
CA LEU A 236 -5.55 -4.23 -29.74
C LEU A 236 -4.10 -4.50 -30.15
N ARG A 237 -3.25 -4.81 -29.17
CA ARG A 237 -1.83 -5.16 -29.40
C ARG A 237 -1.47 -6.36 -28.55
N PRO A 238 -1.48 -7.58 -29.13
CA PRO A 238 -1.09 -8.79 -28.42
C PRO A 238 0.36 -8.75 -27.93
N PRO A 239 0.69 -9.51 -26.88
CA PRO A 239 2.04 -9.57 -26.33
C PRO A 239 3.04 -10.08 -27.36
N THR A 240 4.17 -9.41 -27.47
CA THR A 240 5.26 -9.80 -28.37
C THR A 240 6.05 -10.98 -27.82
N GLN A 241 6.80 -11.69 -28.69
CA GLN A 241 7.70 -12.76 -28.24
C GLN A 241 8.75 -12.26 -27.23
N ALA A 242 9.26 -11.04 -27.41
CA ALA A 242 10.21 -10.43 -26.47
C ALA A 242 9.61 -10.22 -25.08
N GLU A 243 8.34 -9.82 -24.99
CA GLU A 243 7.63 -9.66 -23.71
C GLU A 243 7.38 -11.03 -23.04
N GLN A 244 7.08 -12.07 -23.82
CA GLN A 244 6.91 -13.42 -23.29
C GLN A 244 8.22 -14.00 -22.79
N LEU A 245 9.31 -13.87 -23.53
CA LEU A 245 10.66 -14.29 -23.11
C LEU A 245 11.13 -13.54 -21.87
N ALA A 246 10.89 -12.23 -21.80
CA ALA A 246 11.25 -11.44 -20.62
C ALA A 246 10.50 -11.93 -19.35
N ARG A 247 9.23 -12.34 -19.52
CA ARG A 247 8.43 -12.91 -18.42
C ARG A 247 8.94 -14.28 -18.00
N GLU A 248 9.27 -15.16 -18.96
CA GLU A 248 9.79 -16.50 -18.69
C GLU A 248 11.10 -16.42 -17.90
N ARG A 249 11.97 -15.49 -18.24
CA ARG A 249 13.24 -15.24 -17.50
C ARG A 249 13.04 -14.89 -16.03
N LEU A 250 11.87 -14.40 -15.61
CA LEU A 250 11.59 -14.15 -14.19
C LEU A 250 11.53 -15.46 -13.37
N PHE A 251 11.26 -16.59 -14.04
CA PHE A 251 11.13 -17.89 -13.38
C PHE A 251 12.37 -18.79 -13.57
N ASP A 252 13.30 -18.38 -14.43
CA ASP A 252 14.52 -19.14 -14.77
C ASP A 252 15.71 -18.83 -13.82
N ALA A 253 15.50 -18.11 -12.72
CA ALA A 253 16.56 -17.76 -11.80
C ALA A 253 17.22 -19.03 -11.23
N PRO A 254 18.54 -19.24 -11.42
CA PRO A 254 19.25 -20.41 -10.93
C PRO A 254 19.28 -20.38 -9.40
N THR A 255 18.52 -21.25 -8.78
CA THR A 255 18.59 -21.51 -7.34
C THR A 255 19.59 -22.65 -7.09
N GLY A 256 20.64 -22.36 -6.33
CA GLY A 256 21.54 -23.40 -5.86
C GLY A 256 20.79 -24.47 -5.04
N PRO A 257 21.29 -25.71 -4.94
CA PRO A 257 20.61 -26.79 -4.21
C PRO A 257 20.35 -26.46 -2.74
N ASP A 258 21.25 -25.76 -2.08
CA ASP A 258 21.12 -25.32 -0.69
C ASP A 258 20.06 -24.24 -0.52
N GLU A 259 20.00 -23.29 -1.46
CA GLU A 259 19.01 -22.24 -1.49
C GLU A 259 17.61 -22.81 -1.74
N ALA A 260 17.48 -23.78 -2.65
CA ALA A 260 16.22 -24.47 -2.90
C ALA A 260 15.68 -25.21 -1.68
N ALA A 261 16.56 -25.80 -0.85
CA ALA A 261 16.17 -26.44 0.41
C ALA A 261 15.69 -25.40 1.44
N ALA A 262 16.41 -24.29 1.59
CA ALA A 262 16.05 -23.17 2.46
C ALA A 262 14.69 -22.56 2.04
N CYS A 263 14.48 -22.29 0.76
CA CYS A 263 13.24 -21.79 0.23
C CYS A 263 12.04 -22.72 0.50
N ARG A 264 12.22 -24.04 0.39
CA ARG A 264 11.14 -25.01 0.74
C ARG A 264 10.72 -24.91 2.20
N LYS A 265 11.69 -24.76 3.13
CA LYS A 265 11.42 -24.58 4.55
C LYS A 265 10.68 -23.27 4.82
N ASP A 266 11.14 -22.18 4.21
CA ASP A 266 10.55 -20.87 4.41
C ASP A 266 9.16 -20.74 3.76
N ARG A 267 8.91 -21.39 2.61
CA ARG A 267 7.55 -21.50 2.03
C ARG A 267 6.58 -22.28 2.92
N ARG A 268 7.07 -23.27 3.68
CA ARG A 268 6.23 -23.96 4.68
C ARG A 268 5.89 -23.02 5.84
N LEU A 269 6.88 -22.31 6.36
CA LEU A 269 6.68 -21.30 7.40
C LEU A 269 5.69 -20.22 6.96
N TRP A 270 5.85 -19.71 5.73
CA TRP A 270 4.96 -18.73 5.15
C TRP A 270 3.52 -19.22 5.05
N ARG A 271 3.29 -20.49 4.64
CA ARG A 271 1.95 -21.08 4.58
C ARG A 271 1.32 -21.19 5.96
N VAL A 272 2.08 -21.61 6.97
CA VAL A 272 1.59 -21.68 8.37
C VAL A 272 1.20 -20.29 8.85
N TYR A 273 2.05 -19.30 8.57
CA TYR A 273 1.76 -17.91 8.93
C TYR A 273 0.52 -17.35 8.21
N LEU A 274 0.34 -17.66 6.92
CA LEU A 274 -0.85 -17.26 6.17
C LEU A 274 -2.13 -17.83 6.81
N VAL A 275 -2.14 -19.13 7.13
CA VAL A 275 -3.28 -19.77 7.79
C VAL A 275 -3.54 -19.12 9.15
N PHE A 276 -2.51 -18.89 9.94
CA PHE A 276 -2.62 -18.19 11.21
C PHE A 276 -3.22 -16.79 11.05
N GLY A 277 -2.70 -16.00 10.10
CA GLY A 277 -3.23 -14.65 9.81
C GLY A 277 -4.69 -14.66 9.38
N LEU A 278 -5.08 -15.63 8.53
CA LEU A 278 -6.48 -15.82 8.15
C LEU A 278 -7.36 -16.17 9.36
N CYS A 279 -6.92 -17.09 10.24
CA CYS A 279 -7.63 -17.43 11.45
C CYS A 279 -7.82 -16.23 12.38
N VAL A 280 -6.78 -15.41 12.57
CA VAL A 280 -6.83 -14.18 13.36
C VAL A 280 -7.80 -13.17 12.72
N GLY A 281 -7.73 -12.98 11.40
CA GLY A 281 -8.64 -12.10 10.66
C GLY A 281 -10.11 -12.54 10.80
N LEU A 282 -10.38 -13.83 10.64
CA LEU A 282 -11.73 -14.40 10.82
C LEU A 282 -12.20 -14.26 12.27
N PHE A 283 -11.31 -14.49 13.24
CA PHE A 283 -11.63 -14.26 14.64
C PHE A 283 -12.08 -12.82 14.90
N PHE A 284 -11.32 -11.83 14.47
CA PHE A 284 -11.70 -10.42 14.63
C PHE A 284 -12.97 -10.06 13.84
N LEU A 285 -13.18 -10.66 12.67
CA LEU A 285 -14.39 -10.43 11.89
C LEU A 285 -15.63 -10.94 12.63
N PHE A 286 -15.61 -12.18 13.11
CA PHE A 286 -16.78 -12.81 13.73
C PHE A 286 -17.03 -12.37 15.17
N PHE A 287 -15.96 -12.17 15.96
CA PHE A 287 -16.11 -11.88 17.39
C PHE A 287 -16.03 -10.38 17.72
N TYR A 288 -15.58 -9.56 16.78
CA TYR A 288 -15.48 -8.12 17.01
C TYR A 288 -16.27 -7.30 15.97
N ALA A 289 -15.93 -7.39 14.69
CA ALA A 289 -16.51 -6.49 13.69
C ALA A 289 -18.02 -6.72 13.48
N ILE A 290 -18.47 -7.96 13.37
CA ILE A 290 -19.89 -8.29 13.18
C ILE A 290 -20.72 -7.93 14.42
N PRO A 291 -20.36 -8.32 15.66
CA PRO A 291 -21.10 -7.92 16.85
C PRO A 291 -21.15 -6.40 17.02
N TYR A 292 -20.02 -5.73 16.86
CA TYR A 292 -19.95 -4.26 16.96
C TYR A 292 -20.86 -3.57 15.94
N SER A 293 -20.90 -4.05 14.70
CA SER A 293 -21.75 -3.47 13.64
C SER A 293 -23.26 -3.70 13.87
N ARG A 294 -23.62 -4.65 14.75
CA ARG A 294 -25.01 -4.90 15.14
C ARG A 294 -25.43 -4.10 16.38
N ALA A 295 -24.46 -3.65 17.17
CA ALA A 295 -24.69 -2.86 18.38
C ALA A 295 -24.80 -1.35 18.12
N LEU A 296 -24.36 -0.88 16.95
CA LEU A 296 -24.54 0.47 16.41
C LEU A 296 -25.81 0.55 15.56
#